data_7d8af491798e237cde8a37d6d381b756
#
_entry.id   7d8af491798e237cde8a37d6d381b756
#
_cell.length_a   1.000
_cell.length_b   1.000
_cell.length_c   1.000
_cell.angle_alpha   90.00
_cell.angle_beta   90.00
_cell.angle_gamma   90.00
#
_symmetry.space_group_name_H-M   'P 1'
#
loop_
_entity.id
_entity.type
_entity.pdbx_description
1 polymer ?
#
loop_
_entity_poly.entity_id
_entity_poly.type
_entity_poly.pdbx_seq_one_letter_code
_entity_poly.pdbx_strand_id
1 'polypeptide(L)'
;MQKSNIKHLAPDKSMLQYFEGKVEIKKVITEALTKDFETFLVTFINGARTKLHYHETDQALIATGGKGIIVLQTGVKMDSNTTATVSMDEVHNLEEGDYVCVPAGKWHWHGAVKGSNFSHYQIKKPGKTEWLE
;
A
#
# COMPACT_ATOMS: atom_id res chain seq x y z
N MET A 1 -15.55 -24.09 0.78
CA MET A 1 -15.62 -22.68 1.21
C MET A 1 -14.98 -22.56 2.58
N GLN A 2 -14.11 -21.56 2.73
CA GLN A 2 -13.43 -21.31 4.01
C GLN A 2 -13.90 -19.98 4.60
N LYS A 3 -14.05 -19.94 5.90
CA LYS A 3 -14.43 -18.74 6.65
C LYS A 3 -13.45 -18.54 7.80
N SER A 4 -12.99 -17.29 7.94
CA SER A 4 -12.19 -16.88 9.10
C SER A 4 -12.57 -15.44 9.46
N ASN A 5 -11.94 -14.91 10.49
CA ASN A 5 -12.19 -13.54 10.93
C ASN A 5 -10.85 -12.81 11.05
N ILE A 6 -10.80 -11.60 10.51
CA ILE A 6 -9.57 -10.77 10.51
C ILE A 6 -9.03 -10.56 11.93
N LYS A 7 -9.91 -10.50 12.93
CA LYS A 7 -9.50 -10.33 14.33
C LYS A 7 -8.60 -11.46 14.83
N HIS A 8 -8.66 -12.64 14.21
CA HIS A 8 -7.87 -13.80 14.60
C HIS A 8 -6.53 -13.90 13.86
N LEU A 9 -6.27 -12.99 12.91
CA LEU A 9 -5.03 -13.00 12.14
C LEU A 9 -3.92 -12.31 12.93
N ALA A 10 -2.77 -12.95 13.00
CA ALA A 10 -1.56 -12.32 13.53
C ALA A 10 -1.01 -11.32 12.52
N PRO A 11 -0.44 -10.19 12.96
CA PRO A 11 0.23 -9.26 12.04
C PRO A 11 1.41 -9.93 11.34
N ASP A 12 1.55 -9.65 10.05
CA ASP A 12 2.71 -10.05 9.26
C ASP A 12 3.83 -9.03 9.46
N LYS A 13 5.05 -9.50 9.71
CA LYS A 13 6.21 -8.63 9.94
C LYS A 13 7.24 -8.70 8.82
N SER A 14 7.01 -9.52 7.81
CA SER A 14 7.99 -9.77 6.75
C SER A 14 8.21 -8.60 5.80
N MET A 15 7.30 -7.63 5.77
CA MET A 15 7.33 -6.50 4.83
C MET A 15 7.63 -5.16 5.48
N LEU A 16 7.89 -5.12 6.79
CA LEU A 16 8.04 -3.85 7.51
C LEU A 16 9.18 -2.98 7.01
N GLN A 17 10.22 -3.55 6.40
CA GLN A 17 11.34 -2.77 5.83
C GLN A 17 10.91 -1.85 4.67
N TYR A 18 9.75 -2.07 4.09
CA TYR A 18 9.21 -1.27 2.99
C TYR A 18 8.34 -0.11 3.45
N PHE A 19 8.28 0.13 4.76
CA PHE A 19 7.48 1.17 5.37
C PHE A 19 8.33 2.08 6.24
N GLU A 20 7.84 3.29 6.44
CA GLU A 20 8.38 4.26 7.40
C GLU A 20 7.36 4.46 8.50
N GLY A 21 7.81 4.40 9.77
CA GLY A 21 6.93 4.49 10.91
C GLY A 21 6.30 3.16 11.32
N LYS A 22 5.30 3.23 12.18
CA LYS A 22 4.65 2.03 12.73
C LYS A 22 3.47 1.62 11.86
N VAL A 23 3.52 0.39 11.37
CA VAL A 23 2.49 -0.17 10.49
C VAL A 23 2.13 -1.57 10.96
N GLU A 24 0.84 -1.89 10.91
CA GLU A 24 0.36 -3.25 11.10
C GLU A 24 -0.20 -3.77 9.78
N ILE A 25 0.26 -4.95 9.37
CA ILE A 25 -0.18 -5.60 8.13
C ILE A 25 -0.80 -6.93 8.49
N LYS A 26 -2.05 -7.14 8.05
CA LYS A 26 -2.70 -8.44 8.13
C LYS A 26 -2.94 -8.97 6.73
N LYS A 27 -2.35 -10.12 6.42
CA LYS A 27 -2.57 -10.81 5.15
C LYS A 27 -3.87 -11.60 5.25
N VAL A 28 -4.91 -11.11 4.63
CA VAL A 28 -6.27 -11.64 4.77
C VAL A 28 -6.52 -12.77 3.78
N ILE A 29 -6.37 -12.48 2.50
CA ILE A 29 -6.53 -13.48 1.44
C ILE A 29 -5.17 -13.63 0.76
N THR A 30 -4.64 -14.84 0.79
CA THR A 30 -3.32 -15.17 0.27
C THR A 30 -3.42 -16.36 -0.69
N GLU A 31 -2.29 -16.79 -1.24
CA GLU A 31 -2.21 -17.94 -2.13
C GLU A 31 -2.77 -19.23 -1.52
N ALA A 32 -2.83 -19.31 -0.19
CA ALA A 32 -3.44 -20.46 0.48
C ALA A 32 -4.93 -20.59 0.17
N LEU A 33 -5.59 -19.49 -0.16
CA LEU A 33 -7.02 -19.45 -0.47
C LEU A 33 -7.29 -19.35 -1.97
N THR A 34 -6.57 -18.48 -2.68
CA THR A 34 -6.74 -18.30 -4.12
C THR A 34 -5.48 -17.71 -4.75
N LYS A 35 -5.28 -18.00 -6.03
CA LYS A 35 -4.20 -17.42 -6.83
C LYS A 35 -4.67 -16.25 -7.69
N ASP A 36 -5.95 -15.92 -7.67
CA ASP A 36 -6.52 -14.89 -8.55
C ASP A 36 -6.30 -13.48 -8.01
N PHE A 37 -6.28 -13.33 -6.70
CA PHE A 37 -6.05 -12.04 -6.05
C PHE A 37 -5.54 -12.23 -4.62
N GLU A 38 -4.98 -11.15 -4.07
CA GLU A 38 -4.59 -11.08 -2.67
C GLU A 38 -5.23 -9.86 -2.01
N THR A 39 -5.48 -9.95 -0.70
CA THR A 39 -6.06 -8.86 0.07
C THR A 39 -5.31 -8.73 1.39
N PHE A 40 -4.80 -7.53 1.66
CA PHE A 40 -4.16 -7.18 2.93
C PHE A 40 -4.94 -6.05 3.59
N LEU A 41 -5.01 -6.08 4.90
CA LEU A 41 -5.47 -4.94 5.70
C LEU A 41 -4.23 -4.28 6.29
N VAL A 42 -4.03 -3.01 5.95
CA VAL A 42 -2.85 -2.24 6.39
C VAL A 42 -3.31 -1.08 7.25
N THR A 43 -2.73 -0.96 8.44
CA THR A 43 -3.01 0.13 9.37
C THR A 43 -1.73 0.92 9.60
N PHE A 44 -1.78 2.20 9.28
CA PHE A 44 -0.68 3.15 9.45
C PHE A 44 -0.92 3.97 10.71
N ILE A 45 0.05 4.03 11.60
CA ILE A 45 -0.06 4.74 12.87
C ILE A 45 0.73 6.04 12.80
N ASN A 46 0.11 7.13 13.23
CA ASN A 46 0.74 8.43 13.42
C ASN A 46 1.63 8.87 12.25
N GLY A 47 1.04 9.00 11.07
CA GLY A 47 1.74 9.49 9.89
C GLY A 47 2.67 8.49 9.20
N ALA A 48 2.61 7.22 9.58
CA ALA A 48 3.39 6.18 8.91
C ALA A 48 2.98 6.04 7.44
N ARG A 49 3.87 5.56 6.60
CA ARG A 49 3.65 5.48 5.15
C ARG A 49 4.47 4.36 4.52
N THR A 50 4.11 4.00 3.30
CA THR A 50 4.96 3.13 2.47
C THR A 50 6.13 3.92 1.91
N LYS A 51 7.20 3.23 1.56
CA LYS A 51 8.22 3.75 0.66
C LYS A 51 7.64 3.83 -0.76
N LEU A 52 8.30 4.57 -1.64
CA LEU A 52 7.89 4.69 -3.03
C LEU A 52 8.04 3.34 -3.73
N HIS A 53 7.02 2.94 -4.47
CA HIS A 53 7.00 1.64 -5.14
C HIS A 53 6.02 1.61 -6.32
N TYR A 54 6.10 0.55 -7.12
CA TYR A 54 5.06 0.22 -8.10
C TYR A 54 4.82 -1.29 -8.13
N HIS A 55 3.64 -1.68 -8.59
CA HIS A 55 3.28 -3.08 -8.80
C HIS A 55 3.17 -3.36 -10.29
N GLU A 56 3.43 -4.60 -10.69
CA GLU A 56 3.24 -5.01 -12.09
C GLU A 56 1.76 -5.24 -12.46
N THR A 57 0.86 -5.20 -11.47
CA THR A 57 -0.60 -5.31 -11.67
C THR A 57 -1.30 -4.10 -11.05
N ASP A 58 -2.54 -3.85 -11.48
CA ASP A 58 -3.35 -2.81 -10.86
C ASP A 58 -3.59 -3.12 -9.38
N GLN A 59 -3.68 -2.08 -8.56
CA GLN A 59 -3.95 -2.22 -7.14
C GLN A 59 -5.16 -1.37 -6.76
N ALA A 60 -6.15 -2.00 -6.14
CA ALA A 60 -7.26 -1.28 -5.53
C ALA A 60 -6.96 -1.03 -4.04
N LEU A 61 -7.24 0.17 -3.57
CA LEU A 61 -7.19 0.54 -2.15
C LEU A 61 -8.57 0.99 -1.73
N ILE A 62 -9.06 0.45 -0.62
CA ILE A 62 -10.35 0.82 -0.03
C ILE A 62 -10.09 1.30 1.39
N ALA A 63 -10.32 2.60 1.63
CA ALA A 63 -10.09 3.20 2.93
C ALA A 63 -11.15 2.73 3.94
N THR A 64 -10.70 2.24 5.09
CA THR A 64 -11.56 1.69 6.14
C THR A 64 -11.62 2.56 7.40
N GLY A 65 -10.74 3.54 7.54
CA GLY A 65 -10.79 4.45 8.69
C GLY A 65 -9.63 5.42 8.73
N GLY A 66 -9.81 6.48 9.49
CA GLY A 66 -8.78 7.49 9.69
C GLY A 66 -8.63 8.46 8.53
N LYS A 67 -7.47 9.09 8.45
CA LYS A 67 -7.12 10.06 7.40
C LYS A 67 -5.85 9.65 6.70
N GLY A 68 -5.97 9.38 5.41
CA GLY A 68 -4.86 8.93 4.59
C GLY A 68 -4.55 9.85 3.43
N ILE A 69 -3.46 9.53 2.77
CA ILE A 69 -2.99 10.22 1.59
C ILE A 69 -2.40 9.18 0.63
N ILE A 70 -2.63 9.38 -0.65
CA ILE A 70 -1.95 8.65 -1.71
C ILE A 70 -1.36 9.63 -2.70
N VAL A 71 -0.12 9.37 -3.09
CA VAL A 71 0.62 10.22 -4.03
C VAL A 71 1.12 9.37 -5.18
N LEU A 72 0.74 9.76 -6.38
CA LEU A 72 1.27 9.20 -7.62
C LEU A 72 2.41 10.09 -8.08
N GLN A 73 3.56 9.48 -8.34
CA GLN A 73 4.74 10.21 -8.76
C GLN A 73 5.17 9.75 -10.15
N THR A 74 5.33 10.69 -11.06
CA THR A 74 5.91 10.41 -12.38
C THR A 74 7.30 11.02 -12.48
N GLY A 75 7.95 10.80 -13.61
CA GLY A 75 9.30 11.32 -13.80
C GLY A 75 10.33 10.67 -12.87
N VAL A 76 10.01 9.52 -12.26
CA VAL A 76 11.00 8.77 -11.49
C VAL A 76 12.03 8.24 -12.46
N LYS A 77 13.27 8.71 -12.31
CA LYS A 77 14.40 8.27 -13.12
C LYS A 77 15.47 7.70 -12.21
N MET A 78 15.89 6.49 -12.52
CA MET A 78 17.03 5.87 -11.87
C MET A 78 18.22 6.02 -12.82
N ASP A 79 19.21 6.80 -12.39
CA ASP A 79 20.45 6.94 -13.17
C ASP A 79 21.49 5.94 -12.69
N SER A 80 22.66 5.94 -13.35
CA SER A 80 23.77 5.06 -13.03
C SER A 80 24.35 5.28 -11.63
N ASN A 81 24.01 6.38 -10.98
CA ASN A 81 24.44 6.71 -9.62
C ASN A 81 23.35 6.43 -8.59
N THR A 82 22.29 5.74 -8.98
CA THR A 82 21.13 5.44 -8.15
C THR A 82 20.36 6.67 -7.65
N THR A 83 20.57 7.81 -8.29
CA THR A 83 19.81 9.03 -7.99
C THR A 83 18.47 8.96 -8.67
N ALA A 84 17.40 9.24 -7.91
CA ALA A 84 16.06 9.29 -8.47
C ALA A 84 15.58 10.74 -8.53
N THR A 85 15.02 11.14 -9.67
CA THR A 85 14.32 12.42 -9.82
C THR A 85 12.83 12.11 -9.84
N VAL A 86 12.07 12.73 -8.95
CA VAL A 86 10.64 12.51 -8.83
C VAL A 86 9.89 13.82 -8.92
N SER A 87 8.76 13.80 -9.63
CA SER A 87 7.79 14.86 -9.61
C SER A 87 6.45 14.31 -9.12
N MET A 88 5.75 15.11 -8.31
CA MET A 88 4.47 14.75 -7.74
C MET A 88 3.36 15.18 -8.70
N ASP A 89 2.67 14.20 -9.30
CA ASP A 89 1.68 14.46 -10.34
C ASP A 89 0.25 14.47 -9.84
N GLU A 90 -0.04 13.60 -8.89
CA GLU A 90 -1.40 13.43 -8.42
C GLU A 90 -1.40 13.10 -6.94
N VAL A 91 -2.23 13.81 -6.19
CA VAL A 91 -2.34 13.65 -4.73
C VAL A 91 -3.81 13.58 -4.36
N HIS A 92 -4.18 12.57 -3.59
CA HIS A 92 -5.53 12.44 -3.05
C HIS A 92 -5.48 12.22 -1.55
N ASN A 93 -6.30 12.96 -0.81
CA ASN A 93 -6.59 12.66 0.56
C ASN A 93 -7.67 11.58 0.61
N LEU A 94 -7.57 10.68 1.57
CA LEU A 94 -8.46 9.53 1.69
C LEU A 94 -9.11 9.52 3.08
N GLU A 95 -10.40 9.25 3.10
CA GLU A 95 -11.15 9.01 4.32
C GLU A 95 -11.98 7.73 4.17
N GLU A 96 -12.55 7.26 5.27
CA GLU A 96 -13.35 6.04 5.27
C GLU A 96 -14.37 6.02 4.12
N GLY A 97 -14.37 4.93 3.36
CA GLY A 97 -15.26 4.74 2.22
C GLY A 97 -14.67 5.17 0.88
N ASP A 98 -13.58 5.95 0.87
CA ASP A 98 -12.90 6.29 -0.38
C ASP A 98 -12.20 5.07 -0.96
N TYR A 99 -12.16 5.00 -2.26
CA TYR A 99 -11.39 3.96 -2.95
C TYR A 99 -10.65 4.56 -4.15
N VAL A 100 -9.51 3.99 -4.44
CA VAL A 100 -8.71 4.34 -5.61
C VAL A 100 -8.20 3.08 -6.28
N CYS A 101 -7.95 3.17 -7.58
CA CYS A 101 -7.28 2.11 -8.31
C CYS A 101 -5.98 2.68 -8.87
N VAL A 102 -4.86 2.15 -8.42
CA VAL A 102 -3.53 2.55 -8.89
C VAL A 102 -3.18 1.69 -10.09
N PRO A 103 -2.96 2.28 -11.27
CA PRO A 103 -2.59 1.50 -12.45
C PRO A 103 -1.23 0.80 -12.29
N ALA A 104 -1.11 -0.36 -12.91
CA ALA A 104 0.15 -1.10 -12.98
C ALA A 104 1.29 -0.22 -13.47
N GLY A 105 2.47 -0.39 -12.88
CA GLY A 105 3.69 0.29 -13.28
C GLY A 105 3.80 1.75 -12.84
N LYS A 106 2.84 2.27 -12.07
CA LYS A 106 2.89 3.66 -11.61
C LYS A 106 3.54 3.78 -10.25
N TRP A 107 4.61 4.55 -10.17
CA TRP A 107 5.27 4.85 -8.91
C TRP A 107 4.33 5.61 -7.99
N HIS A 108 4.20 5.14 -6.76
CA HIS A 108 3.30 5.75 -5.78
C HIS A 108 3.73 5.42 -4.34
N TRP A 109 3.17 6.17 -3.42
CA TRP A 109 3.22 5.85 -2.00
C TRP A 109 1.91 6.26 -1.34
N HIS A 110 1.60 5.64 -0.22
CA HIS A 110 0.40 5.95 0.55
C HIS A 110 0.65 5.73 2.04
N GLY A 111 -0.20 6.33 2.84
CA GLY A 111 -0.07 6.23 4.28
C GLY A 111 -1.03 7.15 5.01
N ALA A 112 -0.77 7.35 6.30
CA ALA A 112 -1.54 8.24 7.14
C ALA A 112 -1.09 9.68 6.94
N VAL A 113 -2.05 10.60 7.02
CA VAL A 113 -1.74 12.03 7.13
C VAL A 113 -0.99 12.25 8.45
N LYS A 114 -0.02 13.16 8.44
CA LYS A 114 0.79 13.48 9.62
C LYS A 114 -0.10 13.77 10.84
N GLY A 115 0.18 13.10 11.94
CA GLY A 115 -0.59 13.22 13.17
C GLY A 115 -1.88 12.41 13.21
N SER A 116 -2.15 11.60 12.18
CA SER A 116 -3.35 10.77 12.08
C SER A 116 -2.99 9.30 11.89
N ASN A 117 -3.97 8.44 12.12
CA ASN A 117 -3.93 7.03 11.75
C ASN A 117 -4.75 6.84 10.47
N PHE A 118 -4.45 5.79 9.74
CA PHE A 118 -5.18 5.45 8.51
C PHE A 118 -5.15 3.94 8.30
N SER A 119 -6.25 3.39 7.81
CA SER A 119 -6.29 1.98 7.42
C SER A 119 -7.00 1.80 6.09
N HIS A 120 -6.55 0.79 5.34
CA HIS A 120 -7.16 0.42 4.08
C HIS A 120 -7.00 -1.07 3.80
N TYR A 121 -7.91 -1.61 3.01
CA TYR A 121 -7.64 -2.86 2.31
C TYR A 121 -6.87 -2.56 1.03
N GLN A 122 -5.89 -3.41 0.72
CA GLN A 122 -5.34 -3.48 -0.62
C GLN A 122 -5.81 -4.76 -1.29
N ILE A 123 -6.13 -4.67 -2.58
CA ILE A 123 -6.59 -5.80 -3.37
C ILE A 123 -5.86 -5.75 -4.70
N LYS A 124 -5.14 -6.82 -5.05
CA LYS A 124 -4.46 -6.92 -6.34
C LYS A 124 -4.19 -8.37 -6.69
N LYS A 125 -3.88 -8.64 -7.96
CA LYS A 125 -3.33 -9.93 -8.37
C LYS A 125 -1.96 -10.11 -7.73
N PRO A 126 -1.58 -11.34 -7.36
CA PRO A 126 -0.20 -11.62 -6.97
C PRO A 126 0.76 -11.23 -8.10
N GLY A 127 1.88 -10.64 -7.74
CA GLY A 127 2.85 -10.19 -8.71
C GLY A 127 3.99 -9.46 -8.02
N LYS A 128 4.91 -8.99 -8.83
CA LYS A 128 6.12 -8.35 -8.37
C LYS A 128 5.88 -6.90 -7.96
N THR A 129 6.52 -6.48 -6.87
CA THR A 129 6.56 -5.09 -6.43
C THR A 129 8.00 -4.59 -6.48
N GLU A 130 8.21 -3.45 -7.11
CA GLU A 130 9.51 -2.79 -7.14
C GLU A 130 9.50 -1.63 -6.14
N TRP A 131 10.51 -1.60 -5.29
CA TRP A 131 10.67 -0.58 -4.25
C TRP A 131 11.84 0.33 -4.56
N LEU A 132 11.64 1.63 -4.40
CA LEU A 132 12.72 2.60 -4.45
C LEU A 132 13.32 2.73 -3.05
N GLU A 133 14.56 2.34 -2.92
CA GLU A 133 15.28 2.41 -1.65
C GLU A 133 16.12 3.68 -1.54
#